data_18509146336d0aab7531709dad8519fc
#
_entry.id   18509146336d0aab7531709dad8519fc
#
_cell.length_a   1.000
_cell.length_b   1.000
_cell.length_c   1.000
_cell.angle_alpha   90.00
_cell.angle_beta   90.00
_cell.angle_gamma   90.00
#
_symmetry.space_group_name_H-M   'P 1'
#
loop_
_entity.id
_entity.type
_entity.pdbx_description
1 polymer ?
#
loop_
_entity_poly.entity_id
_entity_poly.type
_entity_poly.pdbx_seq_one_letter_code
_entity_poly.pdbx_strand_id
1 'polypeptide(L)'
;EETTRTHTDPLKSDTDGDGVDDRREIQWGTDPLVPQETFDVTAPAEDAGQGDVDVSVSVNLPASQAATLDVRKYDNPSYFPDDMPGLIGDAYEFTVDGQVGAATLRFRFDESLLSDSSFDPAICWFNEKEQRLEELDTTVTGNEATATVSHFSKYVLVNRTTFHDSFSWEDVWSDEQFNAVQTVFVIDDSGSMWSNDRGKKRLSVARDLVERFPENTRTGVVRFADGVTDLTGGLTDAQTAKNALADANFY
;
A
#
# COMPACT_ATOMS: atom_id res chain seq x y z
N GLU A 1 -33.00 -18.58 3.99
CA GLU A 1 -32.44 -19.27 2.81
C GLU A 1 -31.24 -20.19 3.15
N GLU A 2 -30.45 -19.90 4.19
CA GLU A 2 -29.30 -20.72 4.64
C GLU A 2 -29.71 -22.15 5.00
N THR A 3 -30.72 -22.33 5.84
CA THR A 3 -31.15 -23.63 6.32
C THR A 3 -31.74 -24.56 5.27
N THR A 4 -32.11 -24.05 4.09
CA THR A 4 -32.78 -24.86 3.05
C THR A 4 -31.82 -25.30 1.95
N ARG A 5 -30.67 -24.68 1.83
CA ARG A 5 -29.66 -24.96 0.80
C ARG A 5 -28.35 -25.54 1.34
N THR A 6 -27.89 -25.01 2.49
CA THR A 6 -26.58 -25.33 3.06
C THR A 6 -26.67 -26.21 4.31
N HIS A 7 -27.85 -26.28 4.95
CA HIS A 7 -28.09 -27.00 6.23
C HIS A 7 -27.28 -26.45 7.42
N THR A 8 -26.72 -25.23 7.29
CA THR A 8 -25.96 -24.58 8.35
C THR A 8 -26.86 -24.12 9.50
N ASP A 9 -26.29 -23.91 10.68
CA ASP A 9 -27.01 -23.41 11.86
C ASP A 9 -27.17 -21.87 11.78
N PRO A 10 -28.40 -21.34 11.60
CA PRO A 10 -28.60 -19.89 11.44
C PRO A 10 -28.27 -19.06 12.69
N LEU A 11 -27.95 -19.71 13.81
CA LEU A 11 -27.53 -19.06 15.05
C LEU A 11 -26.02 -19.05 15.24
N LYS A 12 -25.29 -19.67 14.32
CA LYS A 12 -23.82 -19.71 14.30
C LYS A 12 -23.30 -19.15 12.98
N SER A 13 -22.26 -18.34 13.05
CA SER A 13 -21.54 -17.86 11.88
C SER A 13 -20.60 -18.91 11.29
N ASP A 14 -20.16 -19.84 12.11
CA ASP A 14 -19.27 -20.95 11.83
C ASP A 14 -19.94 -22.20 12.42
N THR A 15 -20.53 -23.02 11.55
CA THR A 15 -21.39 -24.13 11.96
C THR A 15 -20.57 -25.31 12.48
N ASP A 16 -19.45 -25.63 11.87
CA ASP A 16 -18.63 -26.81 12.20
C ASP A 16 -17.48 -26.47 13.17
N GLY A 17 -17.16 -25.19 13.35
CA GLY A 17 -16.24 -24.71 14.39
C GLY A 17 -14.77 -24.77 14.02
N ASP A 18 -14.42 -24.74 12.73
CA ASP A 18 -13.04 -24.79 12.26
C ASP A 18 -12.35 -23.40 12.22
N GLY A 19 -13.12 -22.32 12.40
CA GLY A 19 -12.63 -20.95 12.48
C GLY A 19 -12.88 -20.13 11.23
N VAL A 20 -13.45 -20.71 10.17
CA VAL A 20 -13.92 -20.04 8.97
C VAL A 20 -15.44 -19.92 9.02
N ASP A 21 -16.00 -18.79 8.61
CA ASP A 21 -17.46 -18.62 8.62
C ASP A 21 -18.13 -19.31 7.41
N ASP A 22 -19.32 -19.84 7.63
CA ASP A 22 -20.12 -20.58 6.63
C ASP A 22 -20.25 -19.84 5.30
N ARG A 23 -20.35 -18.51 5.34
CA ARG A 23 -20.48 -17.67 4.14
C ARG A 23 -19.20 -17.72 3.30
N ARG A 24 -18.04 -17.64 3.94
CA ARG A 24 -16.73 -17.72 3.25
C ARG A 24 -16.53 -19.11 2.65
N GLU A 25 -16.87 -20.15 3.38
CA GLU A 25 -16.78 -21.52 2.89
C GLU A 25 -17.65 -21.75 1.65
N ILE A 26 -18.90 -21.29 1.68
CA ILE A 26 -19.79 -21.34 0.52
C ILE A 26 -19.21 -20.56 -0.66
N GLN A 27 -18.62 -19.39 -0.40
CA GLN A 27 -17.98 -18.56 -1.43
C GLN A 27 -16.76 -19.26 -2.04
N TRP A 28 -16.00 -19.99 -1.25
CA TRP A 28 -14.81 -20.74 -1.69
C TRP A 28 -15.15 -22.13 -2.24
N GLY A 29 -16.40 -22.57 -2.06
CA GLY A 29 -16.88 -23.87 -2.53
C GLY A 29 -16.49 -25.03 -1.62
N THR A 30 -16.19 -24.76 -0.35
CA THR A 30 -15.99 -25.74 0.70
C THR A 30 -17.30 -26.08 1.42
N ASP A 31 -17.32 -27.12 2.26
CA ASP A 31 -18.52 -27.58 2.96
C ASP A 31 -18.55 -27.03 4.39
N PRO A 32 -19.47 -26.09 4.74
CA PRO A 32 -19.55 -25.47 6.05
C PRO A 32 -20.04 -26.40 7.18
N LEU A 33 -20.18 -27.68 6.91
CA LEU A 33 -20.57 -28.67 7.90
C LEU A 33 -19.43 -29.64 8.23
N VAL A 34 -18.28 -29.51 7.56
CA VAL A 34 -17.15 -30.43 7.68
C VAL A 34 -15.90 -29.65 8.01
N PRO A 35 -15.43 -29.67 9.28
CA PRO A 35 -14.25 -28.93 9.70
C PRO A 35 -13.01 -29.27 8.87
N GLN A 36 -12.29 -28.25 8.42
CA GLN A 36 -11.12 -28.38 7.56
C GLN A 36 -9.89 -27.75 8.23
N GLU A 37 -8.74 -28.40 8.09
CA GLU A 37 -7.47 -27.86 8.58
C GLU A 37 -6.86 -26.83 7.63
N THR A 38 -7.15 -26.98 6.32
CA THR A 38 -6.64 -26.11 5.24
C THR A 38 -7.72 -25.88 4.19
N PHE A 39 -7.68 -24.70 3.61
CA PHE A 39 -8.61 -24.24 2.59
C PHE A 39 -7.88 -23.91 1.30
N ASP A 40 -8.38 -24.41 0.18
CA ASP A 40 -8.03 -23.92 -1.15
C ASP A 40 -8.91 -22.70 -1.48
N VAL A 41 -8.41 -21.53 -1.11
CA VAL A 41 -9.17 -20.28 -1.23
C VAL A 41 -9.01 -19.70 -2.63
N THR A 42 -10.14 -19.30 -3.25
CA THR A 42 -10.13 -18.37 -4.37
C THR A 42 -10.96 -17.14 -3.97
N ALA A 43 -10.26 -16.07 -3.56
CA ALA A 43 -10.88 -14.85 -3.08
C ALA A 43 -10.82 -13.75 -4.16
N PRO A 44 -11.96 -13.21 -4.63
CA PRO A 44 -11.99 -12.00 -5.43
C PRO A 44 -11.74 -10.78 -4.54
N ALA A 45 -11.26 -9.69 -5.14
CA ALA A 45 -11.22 -8.40 -4.45
C ALA A 45 -12.65 -7.94 -4.09
N GLU A 46 -12.84 -7.40 -2.88
CA GLU A 46 -14.16 -7.02 -2.39
C GLU A 46 -14.83 -5.92 -3.25
N ASP A 47 -14.03 -5.03 -3.85
CA ASP A 47 -14.49 -3.94 -4.71
C ASP A 47 -14.30 -4.25 -6.22
N ALA A 48 -14.09 -5.52 -6.59
CA ALA A 48 -14.00 -5.94 -7.98
C ALA A 48 -15.35 -5.70 -8.68
N GLY A 49 -15.35 -4.96 -9.78
CA GLY A 49 -16.54 -4.69 -10.61
C GLY A 49 -16.90 -3.22 -10.79
N GLN A 50 -16.13 -2.30 -10.24
CA GLN A 50 -16.23 -0.86 -10.53
C GLN A 50 -15.11 -0.37 -11.46
N GLY A 51 -14.14 -1.22 -11.81
CA GLY A 51 -13.01 -0.91 -12.68
C GLY A 51 -12.90 -1.89 -13.85
N ASP A 52 -11.98 -1.61 -14.77
CA ASP A 52 -11.75 -2.39 -15.99
C ASP A 52 -10.99 -3.72 -15.73
N VAL A 53 -10.73 -4.07 -14.46
CA VAL A 53 -9.95 -5.26 -14.07
C VAL A 53 -10.61 -6.00 -12.91
N ASP A 54 -10.88 -7.30 -13.10
CA ASP A 54 -11.29 -8.21 -12.02
C ASP A 54 -10.04 -8.86 -11.41
N VAL A 55 -9.89 -8.76 -10.10
CA VAL A 55 -8.74 -9.31 -9.39
C VAL A 55 -9.14 -10.40 -8.41
N SER A 56 -8.35 -11.47 -8.37
CA SER A 56 -8.52 -12.55 -7.41
C SER A 56 -7.18 -13.20 -7.05
N VAL A 57 -7.18 -13.93 -5.94
CA VAL A 57 -6.05 -14.75 -5.51
C VAL A 57 -6.51 -16.19 -5.30
N SER A 58 -5.69 -17.16 -5.69
CA SER A 58 -5.84 -18.56 -5.33
C SER A 58 -4.66 -18.99 -4.46
N VAL A 59 -4.96 -19.51 -3.28
CA VAL A 59 -3.97 -19.86 -2.26
C VAL A 59 -4.48 -20.99 -1.35
N ASN A 60 -3.60 -21.89 -0.93
CA ASN A 60 -3.90 -22.86 0.12
C ASN A 60 -3.45 -22.32 1.48
N LEU A 61 -4.36 -22.20 2.42
CA LEU A 61 -4.12 -21.59 3.73
C LEU A 61 -4.67 -22.49 4.86
N PRO A 62 -3.99 -22.54 6.03
CA PRO A 62 -4.61 -23.05 7.24
C PRO A 62 -5.87 -22.26 7.60
N ALA A 63 -6.85 -22.91 8.23
CA ALA A 63 -8.13 -22.30 8.59
C ALA A 63 -7.97 -20.95 9.33
N SER A 64 -7.06 -20.88 10.31
CA SER A 64 -6.78 -19.66 11.07
C SER A 64 -6.27 -18.49 10.24
N GLN A 65 -5.59 -18.76 9.12
CA GLN A 65 -5.13 -17.73 8.18
C GLN A 65 -6.20 -17.42 7.12
N ALA A 66 -6.89 -18.44 6.62
CA ALA A 66 -7.95 -18.29 5.62
C ALA A 66 -9.02 -17.29 6.09
N ALA A 67 -9.38 -17.34 7.38
CA ALA A 67 -10.32 -16.40 8.00
C ALA A 67 -9.88 -14.93 7.96
N THR A 68 -8.58 -14.65 7.84
CA THR A 68 -8.01 -13.29 7.83
C THR A 68 -7.64 -12.80 6.44
N LEU A 69 -7.80 -13.63 5.41
CA LEU A 69 -7.50 -13.25 4.03
C LEU A 69 -8.40 -12.09 3.59
N ASP A 70 -7.78 -11.01 3.14
CA ASP A 70 -8.45 -9.84 2.61
C ASP A 70 -7.79 -9.40 1.30
N VAL A 71 -8.61 -9.10 0.29
CA VAL A 71 -8.19 -8.58 -1.01
C VAL A 71 -9.04 -7.37 -1.33
N ARG A 72 -8.43 -6.21 -1.39
CA ARG A 72 -9.15 -4.95 -1.59
C ARG A 72 -8.43 -4.00 -2.53
N LYS A 73 -9.20 -3.10 -3.13
CA LYS A 73 -8.64 -1.96 -3.85
C LYS A 73 -7.77 -1.13 -2.91
N TYR A 74 -6.60 -0.74 -3.39
CA TYR A 74 -5.67 0.11 -2.68
C TYR A 74 -5.69 1.52 -3.29
N ASP A 75 -6.40 2.42 -2.64
CA ASP A 75 -6.54 3.81 -3.08
C ASP A 75 -5.53 4.69 -2.35
N ASN A 76 -4.37 4.89 -2.97
CA ASN A 76 -3.38 5.84 -2.51
C ASN A 76 -2.69 6.53 -3.70
N PRO A 77 -3.18 7.70 -4.11
CA PRO A 77 -2.65 8.41 -5.28
C PRO A 77 -1.19 8.89 -5.12
N SER A 78 -0.65 8.85 -3.90
CA SER A 78 0.77 9.13 -3.67
C SER A 78 1.68 8.00 -4.13
N TYR A 79 1.17 6.76 -4.21
CA TYR A 79 1.91 5.60 -4.70
C TYR A 79 1.45 5.18 -6.09
N PHE A 80 0.14 5.30 -6.37
CA PHE A 80 -0.47 4.90 -7.64
C PHE A 80 -1.39 6.02 -8.11
N PRO A 81 -0.84 7.07 -8.75
CA PRO A 81 -1.68 8.14 -9.30
C PRO A 81 -2.54 7.61 -10.46
N ASP A 82 -3.78 8.11 -10.57
CA ASP A 82 -4.73 7.69 -11.60
C ASP A 82 -4.22 7.90 -13.04
N ASP A 83 -3.28 8.83 -13.22
CA ASP A 83 -2.64 9.14 -14.49
C ASP A 83 -1.30 8.43 -14.69
N MET A 84 -1.00 7.42 -13.88
CA MET A 84 0.22 6.61 -14.02
C MET A 84 0.27 5.94 -15.39
N PRO A 85 1.28 6.24 -16.23
CA PRO A 85 1.36 5.67 -17.57
C PRO A 85 1.43 4.14 -17.54
N GLY A 86 0.59 3.52 -18.35
CA GLY A 86 0.54 2.06 -18.45
C GLY A 86 -0.20 1.34 -17.32
N LEU A 87 -0.70 2.03 -16.29
CA LEU A 87 -1.55 1.41 -15.28
C LEU A 87 -2.85 0.90 -15.93
N ILE A 88 -3.25 -0.32 -15.61
CA ILE A 88 -4.48 -0.95 -16.08
C ILE A 88 -5.37 -1.22 -14.86
N GLY A 89 -6.47 -0.50 -14.78
CA GLY A 89 -7.35 -0.56 -13.60
C GLY A 89 -6.73 0.09 -12.36
N ASP A 90 -6.88 -0.54 -11.24
CA ASP A 90 -6.48 -0.03 -9.93
C ASP A 90 -5.33 -0.83 -9.31
N ALA A 91 -4.76 -0.32 -8.20
CA ALA A 91 -3.89 -1.08 -7.33
C ALA A 91 -4.73 -1.92 -6.35
N TYR A 92 -4.21 -3.09 -5.97
CA TYR A 92 -4.88 -4.00 -5.02
C TYR A 92 -3.93 -4.41 -3.92
N GLU A 93 -4.43 -4.38 -2.69
CA GLU A 93 -3.72 -4.85 -1.50
C GLU A 93 -4.25 -6.22 -1.10
N PHE A 94 -3.31 -7.14 -0.88
CA PHE A 94 -3.58 -8.49 -0.39
C PHE A 94 -2.98 -8.62 1.00
N THR A 95 -3.78 -9.05 1.96
CA THR A 95 -3.34 -9.23 3.34
C THR A 95 -3.83 -10.56 3.90
N VAL A 96 -3.05 -11.12 4.81
CA VAL A 96 -3.39 -12.31 5.60
C VAL A 96 -2.53 -12.32 6.87
N ASP A 97 -3.03 -12.85 7.95
CA ASP A 97 -2.25 -13.05 9.16
C ASP A 97 -1.28 -14.22 8.97
N GLY A 98 0.02 -13.93 9.02
CA GLY A 98 1.08 -14.94 8.91
C GLY A 98 1.78 -14.98 7.56
N GLN A 99 2.46 -16.09 7.28
CA GLN A 99 3.24 -16.26 6.05
C GLN A 99 2.45 -17.04 5.01
N VAL A 100 2.56 -16.61 3.77
CA VAL A 100 1.99 -17.30 2.60
C VAL A 100 3.07 -18.16 1.97
N GLY A 101 2.73 -19.40 1.62
CA GLY A 101 3.62 -20.29 0.87
C GLY A 101 3.70 -19.85 -0.60
N ALA A 102 2.84 -20.41 -1.42
CA ALA A 102 2.69 -20.01 -2.82
C ALA A 102 1.23 -19.62 -3.06
N ALA A 103 1.03 -18.45 -3.67
CA ALA A 103 -0.28 -17.97 -4.08
C ALA A 103 -0.25 -17.58 -5.56
N THR A 104 -1.36 -17.77 -6.26
CA THR A 104 -1.51 -17.33 -7.65
C THR A 104 -2.42 -16.11 -7.69
N LEU A 105 -1.85 -14.98 -8.08
CA LEU A 105 -2.60 -13.77 -8.39
C LEU A 105 -3.17 -13.87 -9.79
N ARG A 106 -4.37 -13.33 -9.98
CA ARG A 106 -5.08 -13.31 -11.26
C ARG A 106 -5.70 -11.95 -11.48
N PHE A 107 -5.36 -11.33 -12.60
CA PHE A 107 -5.90 -10.07 -13.06
C PHE A 107 -6.58 -10.29 -14.40
N ARG A 108 -7.89 -10.12 -14.47
CA ARG A 108 -8.66 -10.22 -15.72
C ARG A 108 -9.00 -8.81 -16.18
N PHE A 109 -8.51 -8.46 -17.35
CA PHE A 109 -8.66 -7.13 -17.96
C PHE A 109 -9.63 -7.16 -19.15
N ASP A 110 -10.02 -5.97 -19.64
CA ASP A 110 -10.92 -5.87 -20.80
C ASP A 110 -10.28 -6.48 -22.05
N GLU A 111 -10.99 -7.41 -22.69
CA GLU A 111 -10.51 -8.12 -23.88
C GLU A 111 -10.22 -7.16 -25.06
N SER A 112 -10.84 -5.98 -25.09
CA SER A 112 -10.61 -4.97 -26.13
C SER A 112 -9.16 -4.47 -26.17
N LEU A 113 -8.45 -4.52 -25.04
CA LEU A 113 -7.02 -4.16 -24.94
C LEU A 113 -6.12 -5.06 -25.81
N LEU A 114 -6.53 -6.30 -26.04
CA LEU A 114 -5.81 -7.23 -26.91
C LEU A 114 -5.81 -6.83 -28.39
N SER A 115 -6.63 -5.86 -28.77
CA SER A 115 -6.65 -5.32 -30.14
C SER A 115 -5.43 -4.44 -30.44
N ASP A 116 -4.74 -3.94 -29.42
CA ASP A 116 -3.50 -3.20 -29.54
C ASP A 116 -2.32 -4.20 -29.54
N SER A 117 -1.59 -4.27 -30.67
CA SER A 117 -0.45 -5.17 -30.82
C SER A 117 0.75 -4.80 -29.94
N SER A 118 0.75 -3.60 -29.36
CA SER A 118 1.78 -3.15 -28.41
C SER A 118 1.39 -3.42 -26.95
N PHE A 119 0.18 -3.94 -26.70
CA PHE A 119 -0.29 -4.27 -25.37
C PHE A 119 0.45 -5.50 -24.82
N ASP A 120 1.22 -5.29 -23.76
CA ASP A 120 2.01 -6.32 -23.09
C ASP A 120 1.77 -6.23 -21.57
N PRO A 121 0.73 -6.93 -21.05
CA PRO A 121 0.37 -6.83 -19.64
C PRO A 121 1.34 -7.56 -18.73
N ALA A 122 1.73 -6.92 -17.63
CA ALA A 122 2.55 -7.49 -16.57
C ALA A 122 1.99 -7.16 -15.19
N ILE A 123 2.06 -8.12 -14.28
CA ILE A 123 1.76 -7.90 -12.86
C ILE A 123 3.03 -7.40 -12.18
N CYS A 124 2.91 -6.29 -11.46
CA CYS A 124 4.00 -5.74 -10.65
C CYS A 124 3.59 -5.69 -9.17
N TRP A 125 4.55 -5.88 -8.28
CA TRP A 125 4.37 -5.68 -6.86
C TRP A 125 5.10 -4.42 -6.38
N PHE A 126 4.52 -3.74 -5.39
CA PHE A 126 5.13 -2.55 -4.82
C PHE A 126 6.08 -2.94 -3.69
N ASN A 127 7.38 -2.78 -3.93
CA ASN A 127 8.41 -2.94 -2.92
C ASN A 127 8.49 -1.69 -2.05
N GLU A 128 7.84 -1.72 -0.89
CA GLU A 128 7.80 -0.57 0.03
C GLU A 128 9.18 -0.16 0.55
N LYS A 129 10.12 -1.10 0.64
CA LYS A 129 11.47 -0.82 1.11
C LYS A 129 12.28 -0.06 0.07
N GLU A 130 12.18 -0.47 -1.18
CA GLU A 130 12.89 0.14 -2.31
C GLU A 130 12.06 1.28 -2.95
N GLN A 131 10.80 1.44 -2.51
CA GLN A 131 9.84 2.43 -3.03
C GLN A 131 9.70 2.35 -4.56
N ARG A 132 9.61 1.15 -5.09
CA ARG A 132 9.46 0.91 -6.53
C ARG A 132 8.57 -0.28 -6.82
N LEU A 133 8.05 -0.33 -8.04
CA LEU A 133 7.40 -1.53 -8.57
C LEU A 133 8.46 -2.54 -9.04
N GLU A 134 8.23 -3.79 -8.76
CA GLU A 134 9.03 -4.89 -9.28
C GLU A 134 8.12 -5.79 -10.11
N GLU A 135 8.54 -6.03 -11.34
CA GLU A 135 7.81 -6.88 -12.26
C GLU A 135 7.90 -8.34 -11.83
N LEU A 136 6.78 -9.05 -11.90
CA LEU A 136 6.67 -10.48 -11.65
C LEU A 136 6.71 -11.26 -12.95
N ASP A 137 7.16 -12.51 -12.88
CA ASP A 137 7.01 -13.47 -13.97
C ASP A 137 5.52 -13.69 -14.23
N THR A 138 5.02 -13.04 -15.29
CA THR A 138 3.59 -12.96 -15.62
C THR A 138 3.29 -13.84 -16.81
N THR A 139 2.31 -14.74 -16.63
CA THR A 139 1.75 -15.55 -17.72
C THR A 139 0.42 -14.94 -18.16
N VAL A 140 0.27 -14.72 -19.46
CA VAL A 140 -0.95 -14.17 -20.05
C VAL A 140 -1.66 -15.24 -20.90
N THR A 141 -2.95 -15.43 -20.63
CA THR A 141 -3.81 -16.36 -21.39
C THR A 141 -5.15 -15.69 -21.70
N GLY A 142 -5.38 -15.34 -22.97
CA GLY A 142 -6.54 -14.51 -23.33
C GLY A 142 -6.45 -13.16 -22.63
N ASN A 143 -7.50 -12.76 -21.95
CA ASN A 143 -7.57 -11.52 -21.17
C ASN A 143 -7.26 -11.70 -19.68
N GLU A 144 -6.46 -12.70 -19.35
CA GLU A 144 -6.10 -13.01 -17.96
C GLU A 144 -4.57 -13.04 -17.80
N ALA A 145 -4.06 -12.23 -16.88
CA ALA A 145 -2.67 -12.21 -16.44
C ALA A 145 -2.56 -12.91 -15.07
N THR A 146 -1.60 -13.81 -14.92
CA THR A 146 -1.37 -14.55 -13.69
C THR A 146 0.09 -14.50 -13.28
N ALA A 147 0.35 -14.43 -11.97
CA ALA A 147 1.69 -14.53 -11.39
C ALA A 147 1.65 -15.33 -10.09
N THR A 148 2.73 -16.07 -9.82
CA THR A 148 2.90 -16.77 -8.53
C THR A 148 3.74 -15.93 -7.58
N VAL A 149 3.25 -15.75 -6.36
CA VAL A 149 3.90 -14.97 -5.30
C VAL A 149 4.07 -15.81 -4.04
N SER A 150 5.03 -15.43 -3.19
CA SER A 150 5.29 -16.07 -1.90
C SER A 150 5.03 -15.14 -0.70
N HIS A 151 4.50 -13.97 -0.95
CA HIS A 151 4.10 -12.99 0.07
C HIS A 151 2.95 -12.16 -0.45
N PHE A 152 2.18 -11.59 0.44
CA PHE A 152 1.13 -10.63 0.10
C PHE A 152 1.64 -9.20 0.32
N SER A 153 1.19 -8.31 -0.55
CA SER A 153 1.57 -6.90 -0.62
C SER A 153 0.58 -6.15 -1.50
N LYS A 154 1.02 -5.06 -2.11
CA LYS A 154 0.27 -4.29 -3.10
C LYS A 154 0.72 -4.65 -4.50
N TYR A 155 -0.24 -4.90 -5.38
CA TYR A 155 -0.01 -5.33 -6.75
C TYR A 155 -0.83 -4.51 -7.72
N VAL A 156 -0.28 -4.32 -8.92
CA VAL A 156 -0.91 -3.62 -10.05
C VAL A 156 -0.74 -4.41 -11.32
N LEU A 157 -1.64 -4.21 -12.27
CA LEU A 157 -1.44 -4.63 -13.65
C LEU A 157 -0.98 -3.42 -14.48
N VAL A 158 0.07 -3.59 -15.27
CA VAL A 158 0.58 -2.54 -16.16
C VAL A 158 0.69 -3.04 -17.59
N ASN A 159 0.53 -2.14 -18.57
CA ASN A 159 1.00 -2.38 -19.92
C ASN A 159 2.50 -2.07 -19.96
N ARG A 160 3.33 -3.11 -20.02
CA ARG A 160 4.79 -3.03 -19.96
C ARG A 160 5.36 -2.07 -21.00
N THR A 161 4.85 -2.11 -22.23
CA THR A 161 5.31 -1.23 -23.32
C THR A 161 5.11 0.24 -22.96
N THR A 162 3.89 0.62 -22.57
CA THR A 162 3.59 2.01 -22.19
C THR A 162 4.32 2.41 -20.91
N PHE A 163 4.44 1.49 -19.96
CA PHE A 163 5.09 1.72 -18.70
C PHE A 163 6.59 1.99 -18.87
N HIS A 164 7.31 1.18 -19.67
CA HIS A 164 8.75 1.37 -19.93
C HIS A 164 9.04 2.55 -20.86
N ASP A 165 8.18 2.83 -21.83
CA ASP A 165 8.40 3.93 -22.78
C ASP A 165 8.12 5.30 -22.17
N SER A 166 7.18 5.38 -21.23
CA SER A 166 6.70 6.65 -20.66
C SER A 166 7.17 6.87 -19.21
N PHE A 167 7.71 5.85 -18.59
CA PHE A 167 7.90 5.79 -17.15
C PHE A 167 9.25 5.16 -16.84
N SER A 168 10.30 5.95 -16.87
CA SER A 168 11.48 5.55 -16.12
C SER A 168 11.18 5.76 -14.64
N TRP A 169 11.40 4.75 -13.82
CA TRP A 169 11.33 4.89 -12.35
C TRP A 169 12.25 6.01 -11.87
N GLU A 170 13.33 6.27 -12.59
CA GLU A 170 14.20 7.42 -12.39
C GLU A 170 13.46 8.73 -12.60
N ASP A 171 12.46 8.80 -13.49
CA ASP A 171 11.68 10.02 -13.76
C ASP A 171 10.51 10.24 -12.81
N VAL A 172 9.90 9.16 -12.26
CA VAL A 172 8.79 9.26 -11.30
C VAL A 172 9.27 9.29 -9.86
N TRP A 173 10.31 8.54 -9.59
CA TRP A 173 10.96 8.50 -8.29
C TRP A 173 12.22 9.36 -8.25
N SER A 174 12.67 9.90 -9.41
CA SER A 174 13.73 10.88 -9.48
C SER A 174 13.20 12.24 -9.07
N ASP A 175 13.52 12.55 -7.88
CA ASP A 175 13.91 13.82 -7.33
C ASP A 175 12.86 14.86 -6.96
N GLU A 176 11.72 15.04 -7.56
CA GLU A 176 10.95 16.23 -7.19
C GLU A 176 9.57 15.99 -6.58
N GLN A 177 8.95 14.84 -6.75
CA GLN A 177 7.60 14.61 -6.21
C GLN A 177 7.46 13.51 -5.15
N PHE A 178 8.22 12.42 -5.22
CA PHE A 178 8.02 11.25 -4.34
C PHE A 178 9.16 10.95 -3.36
N ASN A 179 10.36 11.44 -3.56
CA ASN A 179 11.45 11.37 -2.58
C ASN A 179 11.53 12.59 -1.66
N ALA A 180 10.66 13.55 -1.81
CA ALA A 180 10.61 14.69 -0.89
C ALA A 180 9.88 14.28 0.38
N VAL A 181 10.62 13.75 1.35
CA VAL A 181 10.13 13.67 2.72
C VAL A 181 9.70 15.06 3.14
N GLN A 182 8.42 15.22 3.46
CA GLN A 182 7.91 16.46 4.02
C GLN A 182 7.93 16.34 5.54
N THR A 183 8.70 17.15 6.19
CA THR A 183 8.87 17.14 7.64
C THR A 183 8.50 18.48 8.22
N VAL A 184 7.76 18.50 9.32
CA VAL A 184 7.50 19.72 10.07
C VAL A 184 8.03 19.54 11.49
N PHE A 185 8.97 20.37 11.87
CA PHE A 185 9.41 20.49 13.26
C PHE A 185 8.47 21.43 14.00
N VAL A 186 7.81 20.92 15.02
CA VAL A 186 7.02 21.72 15.95
C VAL A 186 7.83 21.83 17.23
N ILE A 187 8.40 23.01 17.47
CA ILE A 187 9.36 23.25 18.55
C ILE A 187 8.68 23.97 19.71
N ASP A 188 8.75 23.35 20.88
CA ASP A 188 8.33 24.00 22.13
C ASP A 188 9.33 25.09 22.52
N ASP A 189 8.86 26.30 22.64
CA ASP A 189 9.60 27.47 23.08
C ASP A 189 8.92 28.17 24.26
N SER A 190 8.09 27.42 25.00
CA SER A 190 7.43 27.90 26.20
C SER A 190 8.44 28.24 27.31
N GLY A 191 8.04 29.10 28.26
CA GLY A 191 8.91 29.56 29.34
C GLY A 191 9.54 28.45 30.19
N SER A 192 8.93 27.26 30.24
CA SER A 192 9.49 26.07 30.92
C SER A 192 10.78 25.56 30.24
N MET A 193 10.97 25.81 28.96
CA MET A 193 12.17 25.39 28.23
C MET A 193 13.41 26.13 28.68
N TRP A 194 13.29 27.33 29.22
CA TRP A 194 14.39 28.05 29.85
C TRP A 194 15.10 27.26 30.96
N SER A 195 14.35 26.51 31.74
CA SER A 195 14.92 25.69 32.82
C SER A 195 15.23 24.26 32.38
N ASN A 196 14.41 23.67 31.49
CA ASN A 196 14.47 22.27 31.16
C ASN A 196 15.44 21.96 30.02
N ASP A 197 15.68 22.92 29.11
CA ASP A 197 16.58 22.78 27.96
C ASP A 197 17.43 24.04 27.74
N ARG A 198 18.15 24.48 28.76
CA ARG A 198 19.04 25.65 28.70
C ARG A 198 20.09 25.59 27.60
N GLY A 199 20.53 24.40 27.25
CA GLY A 199 21.49 24.15 26.18
C GLY A 199 20.87 24.08 24.80
N LYS A 200 19.56 24.31 24.68
CA LYS A 200 18.81 24.24 23.42
C LYS A 200 19.09 22.97 22.61
N LYS A 201 19.22 21.85 23.31
CA LYS A 201 19.51 20.53 22.71
C LYS A 201 18.46 20.13 21.70
N ARG A 202 17.18 20.49 21.93
CA ARG A 202 16.10 20.26 20.98
C ARG A 202 16.41 20.84 19.59
N LEU A 203 17.05 22.02 19.56
CA LEU A 203 17.38 22.68 18.30
C LEU A 203 18.59 22.04 17.61
N SER A 204 19.61 21.63 18.39
CA SER A 204 20.76 20.91 17.82
C SER A 204 20.34 19.59 17.22
N VAL A 205 19.48 18.82 17.92
CA VAL A 205 18.97 17.56 17.43
C VAL A 205 18.13 17.77 16.14
N ALA A 206 17.29 18.79 16.12
CA ALA A 206 16.49 19.10 14.93
C ALA A 206 17.39 19.46 13.73
N ARG A 207 18.45 20.27 13.93
CA ARG A 207 19.44 20.58 12.88
C ARG A 207 20.19 19.36 12.39
N ASP A 208 20.63 18.50 13.31
CA ASP A 208 21.32 17.25 12.98
C ASP A 208 20.42 16.29 12.18
N LEU A 209 19.11 16.27 12.47
CA LEU A 209 18.14 15.51 11.69
C LEU A 209 17.97 16.07 10.28
N VAL A 210 17.84 17.41 10.13
CA VAL A 210 17.74 18.05 8.81
C VAL A 210 18.98 17.75 7.95
N GLU A 211 20.17 17.65 8.55
CA GLU A 211 21.41 17.30 7.82
C GLU A 211 21.45 15.86 7.31
N ARG A 212 20.68 14.99 7.94
CA ARG A 212 20.61 13.55 7.57
C ARG A 212 19.50 13.24 6.60
N PHE A 213 18.61 14.17 6.35
CA PHE A 213 17.53 13.98 5.38
C PHE A 213 18.08 13.98 3.95
N PRO A 214 17.43 13.29 3.02
CA PRO A 214 17.72 13.39 1.59
C PRO A 214 17.70 14.86 1.12
N GLU A 215 18.51 15.18 0.12
CA GLU A 215 18.69 16.58 -0.36
C GLU A 215 17.37 17.24 -0.81
N ASN A 216 16.44 16.44 -1.30
CA ASN A 216 15.11 16.86 -1.75
C ASN A 216 14.05 16.97 -0.64
N THR A 217 14.40 16.71 0.62
CA THR A 217 13.47 16.86 1.75
C THR A 217 13.02 18.30 1.90
N ARG A 218 11.71 18.51 1.99
CA ARG A 218 11.11 19.80 2.32
C ARG A 218 10.77 19.86 3.80
N THR A 219 11.25 20.89 4.48
CA THR A 219 11.15 20.99 5.93
C THR A 219 10.47 22.30 6.34
N GLY A 220 9.42 22.21 7.15
CA GLY A 220 8.81 23.35 7.83
C GLY A 220 9.29 23.43 9.27
N VAL A 221 9.36 24.63 9.83
CA VAL A 221 9.68 24.86 11.25
C VAL A 221 8.63 25.77 11.87
N VAL A 222 7.94 25.26 12.85
CA VAL A 222 6.92 25.96 13.62
C VAL A 222 7.34 26.02 15.08
N ARG A 223 7.30 27.20 15.65
CA ARG A 223 7.53 27.44 17.07
C ARG A 223 6.21 27.68 17.79
N PHE A 224 6.04 27.12 18.96
CA PHE A 224 4.92 27.46 19.83
C PHE A 224 5.39 27.84 21.25
N ALA A 225 4.70 28.82 21.83
CA ALA A 225 4.84 29.26 23.20
C ALA A 225 3.46 29.76 23.67
N ASP A 226 3.27 31.08 23.88
CA ASP A 226 1.94 31.66 24.10
C ASP A 226 1.10 31.76 22.79
N GLY A 227 1.72 31.47 21.67
CA GLY A 227 1.14 31.41 20.33
C GLY A 227 1.96 30.56 19.38
N VAL A 228 1.48 30.40 18.17
CA VAL A 228 2.13 29.62 17.10
C VAL A 228 2.75 30.58 16.09
N THR A 229 4.02 30.34 15.74
CA THR A 229 4.74 31.09 14.73
C THR A 229 5.36 30.14 13.71
N ASP A 230 5.01 30.27 12.45
CA ASP A 230 5.71 29.61 11.35
C ASP A 230 6.99 30.38 11.05
N LEU A 231 8.14 29.76 11.26
CA LEU A 231 9.45 30.38 11.09
C LEU A 231 9.98 30.24 9.65
N THR A 232 9.40 29.34 8.87
CA THR A 232 9.83 29.06 7.48
C THR A 232 8.87 29.60 6.43
N GLY A 233 7.65 29.94 6.82
CA GLY A 233 6.59 30.35 5.88
C GLY A 233 6.10 29.21 5.00
N GLY A 234 6.11 27.97 5.53
CA GLY A 234 5.76 26.73 4.84
C GLY A 234 6.95 25.77 4.73
N LEU A 235 6.83 24.80 3.81
CA LEU A 235 7.89 23.83 3.55
C LEU A 235 9.00 24.45 2.68
N THR A 236 10.26 24.29 3.11
CA THR A 236 11.44 24.92 2.50
C THR A 236 12.61 23.93 2.36
N ASP A 237 13.73 24.39 1.80
CA ASP A 237 14.97 23.62 1.71
C ASP A 237 15.67 23.44 3.07
N ALA A 238 16.62 22.50 3.14
CA ALA A 238 17.34 22.17 4.36
C ALA A 238 18.11 23.37 4.96
N GLN A 239 18.70 24.23 4.12
CA GLN A 239 19.47 25.36 4.61
C GLN A 239 18.57 26.41 5.26
N THR A 240 17.45 26.72 4.64
CA THR A 240 16.45 27.66 5.18
C THR A 240 15.85 27.11 6.49
N ALA A 241 15.55 25.81 6.55
CA ALA A 241 15.07 25.16 7.77
C ALA A 241 16.11 25.21 8.91
N LYS A 242 17.40 24.96 8.62
CA LYS A 242 18.48 25.09 9.60
C LYS A 242 18.63 26.51 10.12
N ASN A 243 18.48 27.51 9.26
CA ASN A 243 18.50 28.90 9.66
C ASN A 243 17.31 29.26 10.56
N ALA A 244 16.13 28.72 10.28
CA ALA A 244 14.95 28.88 11.13
C ALA A 244 15.14 28.24 12.51
N LEU A 245 15.88 27.13 12.60
CA LEU A 245 16.25 26.42 13.84
C LEU A 245 17.45 27.07 14.57
N ALA A 246 17.93 28.24 14.13
CA ALA A 246 19.03 28.93 14.81
C ALA A 246 18.63 29.35 16.24
N ASP A 247 19.58 29.29 17.16
CA ASP A 247 19.35 29.56 18.59
C ASP A 247 18.77 30.95 18.86
N ALA A 248 19.06 31.93 17.97
CA ALA A 248 18.55 33.29 18.07
C ALA A 248 17.03 33.42 17.87
N ASN A 249 16.40 32.44 17.28
CA ASN A 249 14.95 32.42 17.02
C ASN A 249 14.12 31.84 18.19
N PHE A 250 14.80 31.39 19.26
CA PHE A 250 14.19 30.69 20.39
C PHE A 250 14.71 31.24 21.73
N TYR A 251 13.89 31.12 22.78
CA TYR A 251 14.25 31.44 24.15
C TYR A 251 15.13 30.38 24.82
#